data_8838d2e1b0e8b105f55e4f7d1f00e4fe
#
_entry.id   8838d2e1b0e8b105f55e4f7d1f00e4fe
#
_cell.length_a   1.000
_cell.length_b   1.000
_cell.length_c   1.000
_cell.angle_alpha   90.00
_cell.angle_beta   90.00
_cell.angle_gamma   90.00
#
_symmetry.space_group_name_H-M   'P 1'
#
loop_
_entity.id
_entity.type
_entity.pdbx_description
1 polymer ?
#
loop_
_entity_poly.entity_id
_entity_poly.type
_entity_poly.pdbx_seq_one_letter_code
_entity_poly.pdbx_strand_id
1 'polypeptide(L)'
;DTLQPVWVEFAIPKTAKSGTYKTQLTVTADQLDKPLVFEYEVRVQNAELPDNYRDTFDIELWQYPYTSAEYYNVEPFSDEHLEIMKSSMELYKKAGGHAITASIIEDAWDGQTYSANDVHYPSMIKWIKNGDSFTYDYTDFDKWVSFNKSLGIGDKIVLYSVAPWHNSFTYWENGKLVKEGFSVGSTRYTTLWTDFLTDLAAH
;
A
#
# COMPACT_ATOMS: atom_id res chain seq x y z
N ASP A 1 -22.51 16.22 14.18
CA ASP A 1 -22.05 17.12 13.10
C ASP A 1 -20.87 16.43 12.42
N THR A 2 -21.06 16.05 11.15
CA THR A 2 -20.02 15.41 10.34
C THR A 2 -19.55 16.36 9.26
N LEU A 3 -18.23 16.41 9.05
CA LEU A 3 -17.62 17.11 7.93
C LEU A 3 -17.72 16.20 6.71
N GLN A 4 -18.24 16.73 5.59
CA GLN A 4 -18.28 16.02 4.32
C GLN A 4 -17.29 16.66 3.34
N PRO A 5 -16.14 16.04 3.06
CA PRO A 5 -15.21 16.49 2.04
C PRO A 5 -15.79 16.25 0.64
N VAL A 6 -15.58 17.19 -0.25
CA VAL A 6 -15.92 17.06 -1.68
C VAL A 6 -14.65 17.20 -2.48
N TRP A 7 -14.32 16.18 -3.25
CA TRP A 7 -13.19 16.19 -4.17
C TRP A 7 -13.63 16.79 -5.52
N VAL A 8 -12.86 17.76 -6.02
CA VAL A 8 -13.15 18.42 -7.31
C VAL A 8 -11.97 18.22 -8.25
N GLU A 9 -12.21 17.58 -9.40
CA GLU A 9 -11.23 17.41 -10.46
C GLU A 9 -11.52 18.33 -11.64
N PHE A 10 -10.48 18.97 -12.17
CA PHE A 10 -10.51 19.71 -13.40
C PHE A 10 -9.74 18.96 -14.49
N ALA A 11 -10.45 18.37 -15.43
CA ALA A 11 -9.84 17.74 -16.60
C ALA A 11 -9.47 18.82 -17.63
N ILE A 12 -8.20 19.13 -17.76
CA ILE A 12 -7.69 20.12 -18.70
C ILE A 12 -7.34 19.41 -20.02
N PRO A 13 -8.07 19.65 -21.13
CA PRO A 13 -7.73 19.03 -22.40
C PRO A 13 -6.44 19.62 -22.98
N LYS A 14 -5.69 18.83 -23.74
CA LYS A 14 -4.44 19.26 -24.39
C LYS A 14 -4.65 20.48 -25.33
N THR A 15 -5.88 20.67 -25.83
CA THR A 15 -6.25 21.80 -26.68
C THR A 15 -6.56 23.06 -25.91
N ALA A 16 -6.57 23.04 -24.57
CA ALA A 16 -6.86 24.23 -23.77
C ALA A 16 -5.74 25.26 -23.95
N LYS A 17 -6.13 26.49 -24.24
CA LYS A 17 -5.17 27.61 -24.34
C LYS A 17 -4.71 28.00 -22.93
N SER A 18 -3.46 28.45 -22.83
CA SER A 18 -2.96 29.04 -21.58
C SER A 18 -3.79 30.29 -21.24
N GLY A 19 -4.07 30.46 -19.95
CA GLY A 19 -4.91 31.55 -19.45
C GLY A 19 -5.58 31.19 -18.12
N THR A 20 -6.38 32.14 -17.66
CA THR A 20 -7.15 31.98 -16.41
C THR A 20 -8.61 31.74 -16.75
N TYR A 21 -9.15 30.65 -16.25
CA TYR A 21 -10.54 30.23 -16.43
C TYR A 21 -11.25 30.29 -15.08
N LYS A 22 -12.46 30.85 -15.07
CA LYS A 22 -13.29 30.91 -13.87
C LYS A 22 -14.47 29.98 -14.02
N THR A 23 -14.75 29.25 -12.94
CA THR A 23 -15.91 28.38 -12.86
C THR A 23 -16.48 28.39 -11.44
N GLN A 24 -17.64 27.80 -11.25
CA GLN A 24 -18.33 27.74 -9.97
C GLN A 24 -18.76 26.32 -9.68
N LEU A 25 -18.64 25.93 -8.41
CA LEU A 25 -19.28 24.74 -7.84
C LEU A 25 -20.45 25.19 -6.96
N THR A 26 -21.64 24.70 -7.25
CA THR A 26 -22.82 24.94 -6.44
C THR A 26 -23.18 23.69 -5.67
N VAL A 27 -23.26 23.79 -4.35
CA VAL A 27 -23.66 22.70 -3.47
C VAL A 27 -25.05 22.99 -2.93
N THR A 28 -25.97 22.05 -3.11
CA THR A 28 -27.33 22.08 -2.58
C THR A 28 -27.55 20.91 -1.64
N ALA A 29 -28.29 21.12 -0.57
CA ALA A 29 -28.75 20.07 0.34
C ALA A 29 -30.09 20.48 0.93
N ASP A 30 -30.91 19.52 1.31
CA ASP A 30 -32.26 19.75 1.88
C ASP A 30 -32.23 20.59 3.16
N GLN A 31 -31.09 20.58 3.89
CA GLN A 31 -30.88 21.31 5.13
C GLN A 31 -30.33 22.73 4.92
N LEU A 32 -30.07 23.13 3.66
CA LEU A 32 -29.55 24.46 3.34
C LEU A 32 -30.66 25.37 2.84
N ASP A 33 -30.86 26.51 3.50
CA ASP A 33 -31.81 27.54 3.06
C ASP A 33 -31.46 28.12 1.68
N LYS A 34 -30.19 28.11 1.35
CA LYS A 34 -29.65 28.59 0.07
C LYS A 34 -28.50 27.73 -0.39
N PRO A 35 -28.32 27.57 -1.70
CA PRO A 35 -27.14 26.93 -2.26
C PRO A 35 -25.84 27.59 -1.79
N LEU A 36 -24.82 26.79 -1.52
CA LEU A 36 -23.45 27.28 -1.33
C LEU A 36 -22.77 27.36 -2.69
N VAL A 37 -22.21 28.52 -3.00
CA VAL A 37 -21.50 28.73 -4.27
C VAL A 37 -20.02 28.98 -3.97
N PHE A 38 -19.16 28.16 -4.57
CA PHE A 38 -17.72 28.28 -4.48
C PHE A 38 -17.19 28.69 -5.85
N GLU A 39 -16.44 29.78 -5.90
CA GLU A 39 -15.78 30.22 -7.13
C GLU A 39 -14.39 29.61 -7.21
N TYR A 40 -14.03 29.08 -8.38
CA TYR A 40 -12.72 28.54 -8.68
C TYR A 40 -12.08 29.31 -9.81
N GLU A 41 -10.78 29.56 -9.67
CA GLU A 41 -9.94 30.07 -10.71
C GLU A 41 -8.92 29.00 -11.11
N VAL A 42 -9.00 28.52 -12.34
CA VAL A 42 -8.09 27.54 -12.92
C VAL A 42 -7.13 28.24 -13.85
N ARG A 43 -5.84 28.25 -13.49
CA ARG A 43 -4.78 28.85 -14.30
C ARG A 43 -4.09 27.79 -15.14
N VAL A 44 -4.40 27.77 -16.43
CA VAL A 44 -3.79 26.88 -17.41
C VAL A 44 -2.45 27.45 -17.84
N GLN A 45 -1.38 26.70 -17.60
CA GLN A 45 -0.02 27.07 -17.99
C GLN A 45 0.22 26.77 -19.48
N ASN A 46 1.19 27.46 -20.09
CA ASN A 46 1.68 27.10 -21.43
C ASN A 46 2.71 25.97 -21.31
N ALA A 47 2.28 24.85 -20.76
CA ALA A 47 3.08 23.64 -20.54
C ALA A 47 2.16 22.44 -20.71
N GLU A 48 2.70 21.37 -21.26
CA GLU A 48 1.98 20.13 -21.46
C GLU A 48 2.75 19.00 -20.76
N LEU A 49 2.03 18.17 -20.00
CA LEU A 49 2.60 16.98 -19.43
C LEU A 49 2.88 15.98 -20.56
N PRO A 50 4.05 15.34 -20.60
CA PRO A 50 4.33 14.29 -21.57
C PRO A 50 3.33 13.15 -21.41
N ASP A 51 3.03 12.44 -22.50
CA ASP A 51 2.10 11.30 -22.48
C ASP A 51 2.58 10.18 -21.56
N ASN A 52 3.89 10.04 -21.42
CA ASN A 52 4.55 9.06 -20.57
C ASN A 52 5.00 9.62 -19.20
N TYR A 53 4.33 10.65 -18.67
CA TYR A 53 4.75 11.26 -17.39
C TYR A 53 4.85 10.23 -16.26
N ARG A 54 4.06 9.16 -16.33
CA ARG A 54 4.08 8.06 -15.35
C ARG A 54 5.39 7.26 -15.39
N ASP A 55 6.02 7.18 -16.56
CA ASP A 55 7.30 6.48 -16.74
C ASP A 55 8.48 7.36 -16.34
N THR A 56 8.27 8.67 -16.22
CA THR A 56 9.30 9.67 -15.91
C THR A 56 9.33 10.10 -14.45
N PHE A 57 8.32 9.73 -13.67
CA PHE A 57 8.21 10.06 -12.25
C PHE A 57 7.93 8.79 -11.43
N ASP A 58 8.89 8.40 -10.60
CA ASP A 58 8.77 7.21 -9.73
C ASP A 58 7.93 7.55 -8.50
N ILE A 59 6.75 6.93 -8.41
CA ILE A 59 5.87 7.03 -7.23
C ILE A 59 5.87 5.69 -6.52
N GLU A 60 6.36 5.72 -5.29
CA GLU A 60 6.31 4.60 -4.38
C GLU A 60 5.49 4.99 -3.14
N LEU A 61 4.24 4.56 -3.09
CA LEU A 61 3.41 4.68 -1.90
C LEU A 61 3.35 3.31 -1.22
N TRP A 62 3.70 3.28 0.04
CA TRP A 62 3.68 2.05 0.83
C TRP A 62 2.25 1.53 1.00
N GLN A 63 2.09 0.25 0.80
CA GLN A 63 0.81 -0.43 0.94
C GLN A 63 0.89 -1.43 2.10
N TYR A 64 -0.13 -1.40 2.96
CA TYR A 64 -0.33 -2.38 4.01
C TYR A 64 -1.79 -2.84 4.03
N PRO A 65 -2.15 -3.81 3.19
CA PRO A 65 -3.54 -4.19 2.95
C PRO A 65 -4.26 -4.78 4.17
N TYR A 66 -3.55 -5.32 5.15
CA TYR A 66 -4.16 -5.83 6.38
C TYR A 66 -5.02 -4.78 7.11
N THR A 67 -4.64 -3.50 7.05
CA THR A 67 -5.42 -2.40 7.63
C THR A 67 -6.83 -2.32 7.05
N SER A 68 -6.99 -2.47 5.74
CA SER A 68 -8.31 -2.45 5.12
C SER A 68 -9.11 -3.70 5.44
N ALA A 69 -8.47 -4.87 5.49
CA ALA A 69 -9.13 -6.11 5.90
C ALA A 69 -9.70 -5.99 7.32
N GLU A 70 -8.93 -5.45 8.25
CA GLU A 70 -9.36 -5.19 9.62
C GLU A 70 -10.50 -4.16 9.68
N TYR A 71 -10.37 -3.03 8.98
CA TYR A 71 -11.38 -1.98 8.96
C TYR A 71 -12.73 -2.46 8.45
N TYR A 72 -12.74 -3.27 7.39
CA TYR A 72 -13.97 -3.82 6.81
C TYR A 72 -14.38 -5.16 7.42
N ASN A 73 -13.58 -5.71 8.36
CA ASN A 73 -13.81 -6.98 9.02
C ASN A 73 -13.99 -8.14 8.03
N VAL A 74 -13.07 -8.23 7.07
CA VAL A 74 -13.00 -9.29 6.06
C VAL A 74 -11.71 -10.09 6.20
N GLU A 75 -11.71 -11.33 5.72
CA GLU A 75 -10.51 -12.17 5.72
C GLU A 75 -9.43 -11.57 4.79
N PRO A 76 -8.19 -11.34 5.28
CA PRO A 76 -7.10 -10.84 4.46
C PRO A 76 -6.89 -11.64 3.19
N PHE A 77 -6.73 -10.94 2.06
CA PHE A 77 -6.52 -11.50 0.72
C PHE A 77 -7.60 -12.49 0.24
N SER A 78 -8.80 -12.45 0.83
CA SER A 78 -10.00 -13.05 0.24
C SER A 78 -10.42 -12.27 -1.01
N ASP A 79 -11.27 -12.89 -1.85
CA ASP A 79 -11.81 -12.22 -3.03
C ASP A 79 -12.56 -10.93 -2.66
N GLU A 80 -13.29 -10.94 -1.54
CA GLU A 80 -13.99 -9.76 -1.00
C GLU A 80 -13.01 -8.65 -0.61
N HIS A 81 -11.92 -8.99 0.09
CA HIS A 81 -10.90 -8.02 0.46
C HIS A 81 -10.23 -7.40 -0.77
N LEU A 82 -9.86 -8.22 -1.75
CA LEU A 82 -9.20 -7.75 -2.97
C LEU A 82 -10.14 -6.86 -3.80
N GLU A 83 -11.44 -7.14 -3.84
CA GLU A 83 -12.41 -6.27 -4.51
C GLU A 83 -12.55 -4.91 -3.79
N ILE A 84 -12.53 -4.89 -2.45
CA ILE A 84 -12.49 -3.64 -1.66
C ILE A 84 -11.25 -2.81 -2.02
N MET A 85 -10.08 -3.45 -2.14
CA MET A 85 -8.81 -2.77 -2.43
C MET A 85 -8.70 -2.25 -3.87
N LYS A 86 -9.46 -2.82 -4.80
CA LYS A 86 -9.33 -2.58 -6.23
C LYS A 86 -9.38 -1.11 -6.63
N SER A 87 -10.39 -0.38 -6.16
CA SER A 87 -10.55 1.03 -6.51
C SER A 87 -9.37 1.90 -6.06
N SER A 88 -8.83 1.64 -4.87
CA SER A 88 -7.66 2.35 -4.34
C SER A 88 -6.40 2.03 -5.13
N MET A 89 -6.20 0.77 -5.52
CA MET A 89 -5.05 0.35 -6.31
C MET A 89 -5.14 0.85 -7.77
N GLU A 90 -6.34 0.93 -8.34
CA GLU A 90 -6.55 1.58 -9.64
C GLU A 90 -6.24 3.08 -9.61
N LEU A 91 -6.59 3.77 -8.52
CA LEU A 91 -6.20 5.17 -8.31
C LEU A 91 -4.68 5.33 -8.18
N TYR A 92 -4.03 4.44 -7.43
CA TYR A 92 -2.58 4.40 -7.30
C TYR A 92 -1.91 4.25 -8.66
N LYS A 93 -2.37 3.29 -9.48
CA LYS A 93 -1.91 3.10 -10.85
C LYS A 93 -2.15 4.35 -11.71
N LYS A 94 -3.35 4.94 -11.64
CA LYS A 94 -3.70 6.16 -12.38
C LYS A 94 -2.77 7.32 -12.02
N ALA A 95 -2.32 7.40 -10.78
CA ALA A 95 -1.35 8.39 -10.32
C ALA A 95 0.09 8.14 -10.81
N GLY A 96 0.37 6.98 -11.40
CA GLY A 96 1.70 6.57 -11.86
C GLY A 96 2.39 5.56 -10.96
N GLY A 97 1.70 5.04 -9.95
CA GLY A 97 2.23 3.98 -9.09
C GLY A 97 2.43 2.68 -9.84
N HIS A 98 3.60 2.07 -9.68
CA HIS A 98 4.00 0.84 -10.33
C HIS A 98 4.71 -0.15 -9.39
N ALA A 99 5.04 0.28 -8.17
CA ALA A 99 5.67 -0.55 -7.16
C ALA A 99 4.63 -1.24 -6.27
N ILE A 100 4.85 -2.52 -5.99
CA ILE A 100 4.12 -3.28 -4.98
C ILE A 100 4.95 -3.25 -3.69
N THR A 101 4.36 -2.80 -2.58
CA THR A 101 4.98 -2.94 -1.26
C THR A 101 4.45 -4.21 -0.59
N ALA A 102 5.37 -5.06 -0.12
CA ALA A 102 5.04 -6.27 0.61
C ALA A 102 5.80 -6.34 1.93
N SER A 103 5.08 -6.52 3.05
CA SER A 103 5.70 -6.83 4.33
C SER A 103 6.17 -8.28 4.36
N ILE A 104 7.47 -8.49 4.58
CA ILE A 104 8.11 -9.81 4.57
C ILE A 104 8.50 -10.30 5.96
N ILE A 105 8.18 -9.52 6.97
CA ILE A 105 8.38 -9.83 8.38
C ILE A 105 7.22 -9.26 9.20
N GLU A 106 6.93 -9.91 10.33
CA GLU A 106 5.92 -9.42 11.26
C GLU A 106 6.31 -8.06 11.83
N ASP A 107 5.30 -7.21 12.03
CA ASP A 107 5.45 -5.88 12.63
C ASP A 107 6.49 -4.99 11.93
N ALA A 108 6.50 -5.03 10.61
CA ALA A 108 7.49 -4.33 9.79
C ALA A 108 7.51 -2.81 10.01
N TRP A 109 6.42 -2.22 10.50
CA TRP A 109 6.25 -0.77 10.73
C TRP A 109 6.10 -0.37 12.21
N ASP A 110 6.29 -1.30 13.16
CA ASP A 110 6.21 -1.01 14.60
C ASP A 110 4.92 -0.25 14.99
N GLY A 111 3.77 -0.77 14.57
CA GLY A 111 2.49 -0.15 14.88
C GLY A 111 2.21 1.19 14.20
N GLN A 112 3.03 1.62 13.22
CA GLN A 112 2.79 2.86 12.47
C GLN A 112 1.67 2.72 11.43
N THR A 113 1.17 1.53 11.23
CA THR A 113 -0.03 1.26 10.43
C THR A 113 -1.28 1.42 11.27
N TYR A 114 -2.39 1.86 10.65
CA TYR A 114 -3.66 1.92 11.35
C TYR A 114 -4.12 0.51 11.74
N SER A 115 -4.42 0.32 13.02
CA SER A 115 -5.14 -0.84 13.54
C SER A 115 -6.15 -0.38 14.59
N ALA A 116 -7.38 -0.87 14.49
CA ALA A 116 -8.42 -0.59 15.47
C ALA A 116 -8.22 -1.38 16.76
N ASN A 117 -7.53 -2.52 16.69
CA ASN A 117 -7.45 -3.50 17.76
C ASN A 117 -6.07 -3.56 18.43
N ASP A 118 -5.12 -2.78 17.98
CA ASP A 118 -3.80 -2.63 18.61
C ASP A 118 -3.05 -3.97 18.81
N VAL A 119 -3.14 -4.90 17.84
CA VAL A 119 -2.80 -6.27 18.18
C VAL A 119 -1.71 -6.91 17.35
N HIS A 120 -1.81 -6.97 16.07
CA HIS A 120 -0.92 -7.81 15.28
C HIS A 120 -0.78 -7.28 13.87
N TYR A 121 0.45 -7.12 13.45
CA TYR A 121 0.79 -6.61 12.11
C TYR A 121 1.43 -7.73 11.30
N PRO A 122 0.63 -8.60 10.64
CA PRO A 122 1.13 -9.79 9.98
C PRO A 122 2.12 -9.50 8.86
N SER A 123 3.05 -10.45 8.67
CA SER A 123 3.84 -10.56 7.45
C SER A 123 3.02 -11.21 6.33
N MET A 124 3.22 -10.78 5.09
CA MET A 124 2.68 -11.49 3.92
C MET A 124 3.41 -12.80 3.63
N ILE A 125 4.59 -13.00 4.23
CA ILE A 125 5.34 -14.24 4.18
C ILE A 125 5.49 -14.75 5.61
N LYS A 126 4.94 -15.94 5.90
CA LYS A 126 5.05 -16.51 7.25
C LYS A 126 6.35 -17.28 7.37
N TRP A 127 7.15 -16.91 8.34
CA TRP A 127 8.34 -17.65 8.72
C TRP A 127 7.95 -18.75 9.68
N ILE A 128 8.23 -20.00 9.34
CA ILE A 128 7.86 -21.18 10.14
C ILE A 128 9.13 -21.94 10.51
N LYS A 129 9.41 -21.98 11.81
CA LYS A 129 10.59 -22.70 12.34
C LYS A 129 10.28 -24.16 12.56
N ASN A 130 11.12 -25.01 12.00
CA ASN A 130 11.06 -26.48 12.11
C ASN A 130 12.42 -27.00 12.61
N GLY A 131 12.56 -27.19 13.91
CA GLY A 131 13.87 -27.54 14.52
C GLY A 131 14.86 -26.37 14.33
N ASP A 132 15.96 -26.63 13.62
CA ASP A 132 17.00 -25.63 13.36
C ASP A 132 16.83 -24.92 12.01
N SER A 133 15.84 -25.31 11.21
CA SER A 133 15.58 -24.75 9.87
C SER A 133 14.29 -23.93 9.83
N PHE A 134 14.15 -23.13 8.76
CA PHE A 134 12.94 -22.39 8.45
C PHE A 134 12.33 -22.87 7.14
N THR A 135 11.01 -22.77 7.06
CA THR A 135 10.23 -22.80 5.82
C THR A 135 9.38 -21.54 5.74
N TYR A 136 8.97 -21.17 4.55
CA TYR A 136 8.26 -19.93 4.30
C TYR A 136 6.95 -20.19 3.57
N ASP A 137 5.87 -19.57 4.06
CA ASP A 137 4.56 -19.64 3.41
C ASP A 137 4.30 -18.32 2.67
N TYR A 138 4.27 -18.38 1.36
CA TYR A 138 4.10 -17.24 0.46
C TYR A 138 2.64 -17.00 0.06
N THR A 139 1.68 -17.70 0.63
CA THR A 139 0.28 -17.68 0.19
C THR A 139 -0.29 -16.26 0.09
N ASP A 140 -0.12 -15.44 1.10
CA ASP A 140 -0.65 -14.07 1.11
C ASP A 140 0.16 -13.15 0.20
N PHE A 141 1.47 -13.34 0.16
CA PHE A 141 2.37 -12.63 -0.75
C PHE A 141 2.00 -12.85 -2.21
N ASP A 142 1.79 -14.11 -2.61
CA ASP A 142 1.43 -14.47 -3.98
C ASP A 142 0.08 -13.88 -4.39
N LYS A 143 -0.92 -13.96 -3.51
CA LYS A 143 -2.23 -13.36 -3.76
C LYS A 143 -2.12 -11.85 -3.97
N TRP A 144 -1.38 -11.17 -3.10
CA TRP A 144 -1.19 -9.72 -3.19
C TRP A 144 -0.45 -9.31 -4.46
N VAL A 145 0.64 -9.99 -4.78
CA VAL A 145 1.42 -9.72 -6.01
C VAL A 145 0.58 -10.01 -7.26
N SER A 146 -0.11 -11.15 -7.30
CA SER A 146 -0.96 -11.53 -8.43
C SER A 146 -2.10 -10.54 -8.65
N PHE A 147 -2.76 -10.10 -7.59
CA PHE A 147 -3.80 -9.09 -7.65
C PHE A 147 -3.27 -7.77 -8.25
N ASN A 148 -2.15 -7.25 -7.75
CA ASN A 148 -1.57 -6.02 -8.26
C ASN A 148 -1.15 -6.16 -9.73
N LYS A 149 -0.51 -7.27 -10.11
CA LYS A 149 -0.16 -7.55 -11.50
C LYS A 149 -1.39 -7.60 -12.42
N SER A 150 -2.52 -8.12 -11.95
CA SER A 150 -3.78 -8.12 -12.70
C SER A 150 -4.30 -6.72 -13.02
N LEU A 151 -3.98 -5.74 -12.17
CA LEU A 151 -4.28 -4.32 -12.37
C LEU A 151 -3.20 -3.60 -13.21
N GLY A 152 -2.12 -4.30 -13.57
CA GLY A 152 -0.97 -3.74 -14.30
C GLY A 152 -0.06 -2.91 -13.41
N ILE A 153 0.04 -3.27 -12.13
CA ILE A 153 1.02 -2.77 -11.16
C ILE A 153 1.99 -3.92 -10.89
N GLY A 154 3.30 -3.69 -10.88
CA GLY A 154 4.24 -4.76 -10.52
C GLY A 154 5.55 -4.77 -11.29
N ASP A 155 5.97 -3.62 -11.81
CA ASP A 155 7.30 -3.47 -12.40
C ASP A 155 8.40 -3.60 -11.35
N LYS A 156 8.05 -3.27 -10.09
CA LYS A 156 8.93 -3.33 -8.93
C LYS A 156 8.18 -3.90 -7.73
N ILE A 157 8.82 -4.79 -6.97
CA ILE A 157 8.33 -5.26 -5.66
C ILE A 157 9.30 -4.75 -4.59
N VAL A 158 8.78 -4.00 -3.64
CA VAL A 158 9.53 -3.46 -2.50
C VAL A 158 9.25 -4.32 -1.29
N LEU A 159 10.27 -5.01 -0.81
CA LEU A 159 10.17 -5.92 0.33
C LEU A 159 10.49 -5.16 1.62
N TYR A 160 9.53 -5.06 2.50
CA TYR A 160 9.63 -4.30 3.74
C TYR A 160 9.54 -5.25 4.96
N SER A 161 10.54 -5.37 5.87
CA SER A 161 11.79 -4.63 5.89
C SER A 161 12.93 -5.55 6.35
N VAL A 162 14.11 -5.40 5.72
CA VAL A 162 15.32 -6.19 6.07
C VAL A 162 15.85 -5.85 7.46
N ALA A 163 15.62 -4.64 7.94
CA ALA A 163 15.96 -4.20 9.30
C ALA A 163 14.66 -3.84 10.05
N PRO A 164 13.95 -4.84 10.61
CA PRO A 164 12.71 -4.58 11.32
C PRO A 164 12.94 -3.72 12.55
N TRP A 165 11.90 -2.99 12.94
CA TRP A 165 11.91 -2.25 14.19
C TRP A 165 12.20 -3.18 15.37
N HIS A 166 12.82 -2.64 16.41
CA HIS A 166 13.25 -3.39 17.61
C HIS A 166 14.29 -4.49 17.35
N ASN A 167 14.87 -4.56 16.14
CA ASN A 167 15.89 -5.58 15.79
C ASN A 167 15.46 -6.97 16.22
N SER A 168 14.31 -7.42 15.74
CA SER A 168 13.77 -8.74 16.07
C SER A 168 13.18 -9.45 14.87
N PHE A 169 13.37 -10.78 14.85
CA PHE A 169 12.62 -11.68 13.99
C PHE A 169 11.41 -12.21 14.74
N THR A 170 10.28 -12.29 14.04
CA THR A 170 9.08 -12.92 14.55
C THR A 170 8.69 -14.04 13.62
N TYR A 171 8.50 -15.25 14.16
CA TYR A 171 8.24 -16.47 13.41
C TYR A 171 7.30 -17.39 14.15
N TRP A 172 6.70 -18.32 13.43
CA TRP A 172 5.86 -19.37 13.99
C TRP A 172 6.67 -20.58 14.39
N GLU A 173 6.54 -21.05 15.61
CA GLU A 173 7.12 -22.28 16.12
C GLU A 173 6.08 -23.04 16.93
N ASN A 174 5.78 -24.28 16.54
CA ASN A 174 4.75 -25.13 17.21
C ASN A 174 3.38 -24.43 17.33
N GLY A 175 2.96 -23.69 16.29
CA GLY A 175 1.69 -22.98 16.25
C GLY A 175 1.62 -21.70 17.12
N LYS A 176 2.76 -21.24 17.63
CA LYS A 176 2.86 -20.01 18.41
C LYS A 176 3.77 -19.01 17.73
N LEU A 177 3.43 -17.75 17.85
CA LEU A 177 4.28 -16.64 17.40
C LEU A 177 5.40 -16.41 18.41
N VAL A 178 6.65 -16.45 17.95
CA VAL A 178 7.86 -16.30 18.75
C VAL A 178 8.62 -15.07 18.25
N LYS A 179 9.09 -14.23 19.15
CA LYS A 179 9.92 -13.05 18.85
C LYS A 179 11.33 -13.28 19.37
N GLU A 180 12.31 -13.22 18.47
CA GLU A 180 13.74 -13.38 18.75
C GLU A 180 14.48 -12.07 18.45
N GLY A 181 15.17 -11.50 19.45
CA GLY A 181 16.00 -10.32 19.27
C GLY A 181 17.32 -10.66 18.57
N PHE A 182 17.83 -9.73 17.78
CA PHE A 182 19.12 -9.87 17.10
C PHE A 182 19.86 -8.53 17.03
N SER A 183 21.15 -8.59 16.70
CA SER A 183 21.92 -7.42 16.30
C SER A 183 22.11 -7.44 14.79
N VAL A 184 21.83 -6.33 14.11
CA VAL A 184 22.09 -6.18 12.68
C VAL A 184 23.57 -6.47 12.40
N GLY A 185 23.82 -7.32 11.39
CA GLY A 185 25.17 -7.76 11.03
C GLY A 185 25.74 -8.89 11.91
N SER A 186 25.01 -9.38 12.93
CA SER A 186 25.41 -10.58 13.67
C SER A 186 25.35 -11.84 12.78
N THR A 187 26.09 -12.89 13.16
CA THR A 187 26.03 -14.18 12.46
C THR A 187 24.59 -14.69 12.34
N ARG A 188 23.82 -14.60 13.43
CA ARG A 188 22.41 -15.05 13.44
C ARG A 188 21.57 -14.26 12.46
N TYR A 189 21.69 -12.93 12.45
CA TYR A 189 21.02 -12.08 11.48
C TYR A 189 21.38 -12.44 10.04
N THR A 190 22.67 -12.56 9.76
CA THR A 190 23.16 -12.86 8.41
C THR A 190 22.67 -14.24 7.94
N THR A 191 22.72 -15.26 8.80
CA THR A 191 22.23 -16.60 8.44
C THR A 191 20.73 -16.57 8.11
N LEU A 192 19.90 -16.00 8.99
CA LEU A 192 18.45 -15.95 8.78
C LEU A 192 18.07 -15.23 7.48
N TRP A 193 18.70 -14.07 7.22
CA TRP A 193 18.42 -13.34 5.98
C TRP A 193 18.98 -14.04 4.74
N THR A 194 20.13 -14.69 4.83
CA THR A 194 20.70 -15.43 3.69
C THR A 194 19.79 -16.60 3.32
N ASP A 195 19.32 -17.36 4.30
CA ASP A 195 18.43 -18.49 4.08
C ASP A 195 17.09 -18.03 3.48
N PHE A 196 16.49 -17.01 4.07
CA PHE A 196 15.23 -16.44 3.56
C PHE A 196 15.35 -15.87 2.15
N LEU A 197 16.35 -15.03 1.90
CA LEU A 197 16.51 -14.41 0.58
C LEU A 197 16.90 -15.41 -0.50
N THR A 198 17.56 -16.51 -0.12
CA THR A 198 17.84 -17.61 -1.04
C THR A 198 16.56 -18.35 -1.42
N ASP A 199 15.71 -18.64 -0.45
CA ASP A 199 14.41 -19.28 -0.68
C ASP A 199 13.49 -18.39 -1.50
N LEU A 200 13.36 -17.11 -1.11
CA LEU A 200 12.55 -16.13 -1.85
C LEU A 200 13.03 -15.94 -3.31
N ALA A 201 14.33 -15.98 -3.56
CA ALA A 201 14.85 -15.86 -4.92
C ALA A 201 14.60 -17.09 -5.77
N ALA A 202 14.38 -18.25 -5.14
CA ALA A 202 14.00 -19.48 -5.82
C ALA A 202 12.50 -19.61 -6.07
N HIS A 203 11.69 -18.94 -5.21
CA HIS A 203 10.24 -18.82 -5.35
C HIS A 203 9.85 -17.93 -6.51
#